data_00617e1e2820fb06273381ed1c8ddc03
#
_entry.id   00617e1e2820fb06273381ed1c8ddc03
#
_cell.length_a   1.000
_cell.length_b   1.000
_cell.length_c   1.000
_cell.angle_alpha   90.00
_cell.angle_beta   90.00
_cell.angle_gamma   90.00
#
_symmetry.space_group_name_H-M   'P 1'
#
loop_
_entity.id
_entity.type
_entity.pdbx_description
1 polymer ?
#
loop_
_entity_poly.entity_id
_entity_poly.type
_entity_poly.pdbx_seq_one_letter_code
_entity_poly.pdbx_strand_id
1 'polypeptide(L)'
;AVKDAVADAGLKFSDISSELVVSAGLAGAYLESSTALLEQWQHPFAELVFSSDLHTALLGAHGGEDGVVMITGTGSCAAVLQNSKVTQYGGYGFQLGDQASGAWLGQMAARQALLVADELGHDSLLWQEVSQFYNCSTPSGLVERLNNALPGEFARFAPRLFELAKDDAAAAAIVKEGAGYLNELANRALINSNMNLVFSGGLATAWRPYLAKSVAARIKPALHGPEWGAVYLAQQQLTSVDTSV
;
A
#
# COMPACT_ATOMS: atom_id res chain seq x y z
N ALA A 1 8.55 14.46 -11.42
CA ALA A 1 7.11 14.33 -11.74
C ALA A 1 6.55 15.62 -12.38
N VAL A 2 6.35 16.77 -11.63
CA VAL A 2 5.73 17.99 -12.21
C VAL A 2 6.56 18.53 -13.37
N LYS A 3 7.89 18.65 -13.21
CA LYS A 3 8.79 19.12 -14.30
C LYS A 3 8.74 18.19 -15.51
N ASP A 4 8.66 16.90 -15.30
CA ASP A 4 8.61 15.90 -16.38
C ASP A 4 7.27 16.01 -17.14
N ALA A 5 6.15 16.13 -16.41
CA ALA A 5 4.84 16.32 -17.01
C ALA A 5 4.75 17.63 -17.84
N VAL A 6 5.36 18.72 -17.35
CA VAL A 6 5.43 19.98 -18.08
C VAL A 6 6.28 19.82 -19.36
N ALA A 7 7.41 19.11 -19.28
CA ALA A 7 8.25 18.84 -20.43
C ALA A 7 7.55 17.95 -21.48
N ASP A 8 6.83 16.92 -21.02
CA ASP A 8 6.04 16.04 -21.88
C ASP A 8 4.91 16.79 -22.61
N ALA A 9 4.38 17.85 -21.99
CA ALA A 9 3.43 18.77 -22.63
C ALA A 9 4.07 19.78 -23.60
N GLY A 10 5.40 19.71 -23.82
CA GLY A 10 6.14 20.61 -24.68
C GLY A 10 6.35 22.02 -24.12
N LEU A 11 6.19 22.19 -22.80
CA LEU A 11 6.29 23.47 -22.11
C LEU A 11 7.59 23.54 -21.30
N LYS A 12 8.02 24.77 -20.97
CA LYS A 12 9.16 24.98 -20.07
C LYS A 12 8.67 25.31 -18.66
N PHE A 13 9.16 24.56 -17.68
CA PHE A 13 8.77 24.72 -16.28
C PHE A 13 9.02 26.14 -15.76
N SER A 14 10.14 26.78 -16.13
CA SER A 14 10.47 28.16 -15.74
C SER A 14 9.41 29.18 -16.17
N ASP A 15 8.74 28.93 -17.28
CA ASP A 15 7.86 29.91 -17.91
C ASP A 15 6.44 29.86 -17.33
N ILE A 16 6.04 28.68 -16.81
CA ILE A 16 4.65 28.43 -16.36
C ILE A 16 4.52 28.04 -14.90
N SER A 17 5.61 27.85 -14.15
CA SER A 17 5.55 27.32 -12.79
C SER A 17 4.65 28.12 -11.86
N SER A 18 4.63 29.46 -11.99
CA SER A 18 3.79 30.37 -11.20
C SER A 18 2.29 30.38 -11.61
N GLU A 19 1.93 29.67 -12.68
CA GLU A 19 0.55 29.54 -13.15
C GLU A 19 -0.03 28.15 -12.85
N LEU A 20 0.84 27.21 -12.42
CA LEU A 20 0.41 25.82 -12.16
C LEU A 20 -0.35 25.70 -10.86
N VAL A 21 -1.49 25.03 -10.91
CA VAL A 21 -2.15 24.43 -9.74
C VAL A 21 -1.68 22.98 -9.65
N VAL A 22 -1.05 22.62 -8.54
CA VAL A 22 -0.44 21.32 -8.32
C VAL A 22 -1.12 20.61 -7.16
N SER A 23 -1.40 19.33 -7.31
CA SER A 23 -1.82 18.47 -6.20
C SER A 23 -0.82 17.33 -6.00
N ALA A 24 -0.53 17.03 -4.75
CA ALA A 24 0.40 15.98 -4.37
C ALA A 24 -0.22 15.02 -3.35
N GLY A 25 -0.35 13.75 -3.72
CA GLY A 25 -0.69 12.66 -2.81
C GLY A 25 0.57 12.11 -2.15
N LEU A 26 0.72 12.29 -0.85
CA LEU A 26 1.94 11.94 -0.12
C LEU A 26 1.66 10.95 1.00
N ALA A 27 2.47 9.88 1.07
CA ALA A 27 2.43 8.96 2.19
C ALA A 27 2.73 9.68 3.50
N GLY A 28 1.91 9.46 4.53
CA GLY A 28 2.09 10.11 5.82
C GLY A 28 1.68 11.59 5.89
N ALA A 29 1.09 12.17 4.83
CA ALA A 29 0.63 13.56 4.85
C ALA A 29 -0.47 13.84 5.90
N TYR A 30 -1.09 12.80 6.45
CA TYR A 30 -2.08 12.90 7.53
C TYR A 30 -1.46 13.08 8.93
N LEU A 31 -0.14 12.92 9.07
CA LEU A 31 0.55 13.14 10.34
C LEU A 31 0.74 14.64 10.58
N GLU A 32 0.40 15.11 11.78
CA GLU A 32 0.52 16.54 12.15
C GLU A 32 1.92 17.12 11.89
N SER A 33 2.96 16.33 12.18
CA SER A 33 4.35 16.72 11.91
C SER A 33 4.66 16.93 10.43
N SER A 34 4.06 16.13 9.55
CA SER A 34 4.22 16.25 8.11
C SER A 34 3.43 17.43 7.56
N THR A 35 2.20 17.64 8.01
CA THR A 35 1.34 18.75 7.60
C THR A 35 2.01 20.10 7.90
N ALA A 36 2.55 20.27 9.11
CA ALA A 36 3.24 21.50 9.50
C ALA A 36 4.47 21.82 8.64
N LEU A 37 5.21 20.80 8.18
CA LEU A 37 6.34 20.97 7.28
C LEU A 37 5.90 21.34 5.86
N LEU A 38 4.82 20.73 5.38
CA LEU A 38 4.27 20.98 4.06
C LEU A 38 3.69 22.39 3.93
N GLU A 39 3.01 22.88 4.96
CA GLU A 39 2.45 24.24 5.02
C GLU A 39 3.53 25.34 5.01
N GLN A 40 4.72 25.05 5.53
CA GLN A 40 5.86 25.98 5.53
C GLN A 40 6.68 25.94 4.24
N TRP A 41 6.42 25.01 3.35
CA TRP A 41 7.21 24.87 2.13
C TRP A 41 6.94 26.00 1.14
N GLN A 42 7.96 26.76 0.81
CA GLN A 42 7.92 27.77 -0.26
C GLN A 42 8.01 27.10 -1.62
N HIS A 43 6.91 27.05 -2.35
CA HIS A 43 6.81 26.43 -3.67
C HIS A 43 6.67 27.47 -4.79
N PRO A 44 7.06 27.14 -6.05
CA PRO A 44 6.98 28.06 -7.18
C PRO A 44 5.60 28.07 -7.88
N PHE A 45 4.62 27.34 -7.39
CA PHE A 45 3.31 27.14 -8.03
C PHE A 45 2.33 28.26 -7.65
N ALA A 46 1.31 28.47 -8.50
CA ALA A 46 0.19 29.36 -8.16
C ALA A 46 -0.53 28.82 -6.92
N GLU A 47 -0.78 27.52 -6.91
CA GLU A 47 -1.42 26.84 -5.79
C GLU A 47 -0.86 25.41 -5.63
N LEU A 48 -0.80 24.95 -4.38
CA LEU A 48 -0.35 23.61 -4.06
C LEU A 48 -1.30 22.96 -3.03
N VAL A 49 -1.94 21.88 -3.46
CA VAL A 49 -2.87 21.08 -2.64
C VAL A 49 -2.17 19.80 -2.18
N PHE A 50 -2.09 19.59 -0.89
CA PHE A 50 -1.61 18.33 -0.33
C PHE A 50 -2.76 17.41 0.05
N SER A 51 -2.57 16.13 -0.22
CA SER A 51 -3.49 15.07 0.20
C SER A 51 -2.71 13.81 0.57
N SER A 52 -3.35 12.85 1.20
CA SER A 52 -2.73 11.54 1.38
C SER A 52 -2.67 10.77 0.05
N ASP A 53 -1.68 9.90 -0.07
CA ASP A 53 -1.56 8.95 -1.18
C ASP A 53 -2.79 8.03 -1.28
N LEU A 54 -3.40 7.67 -0.14
CA LEU A 54 -4.64 6.90 -0.11
C LEU A 54 -5.83 7.67 -0.68
N HIS A 55 -5.94 8.97 -0.42
CA HIS A 55 -7.02 9.78 -0.96
C HIS A 55 -6.91 9.89 -2.49
N THR A 56 -5.71 10.18 -2.98
CA THR A 56 -5.48 10.22 -4.44
C THR A 56 -5.69 8.85 -5.10
N ALA A 57 -5.31 7.76 -4.41
CA ALA A 57 -5.59 6.40 -4.90
C ALA A 57 -7.09 6.10 -4.95
N LEU A 58 -7.88 6.50 -3.94
CA LEU A 58 -9.34 6.35 -3.94
C LEU A 58 -9.99 7.11 -5.09
N LEU A 59 -9.65 8.39 -5.26
CA LEU A 59 -10.18 9.22 -6.34
C LEU A 59 -9.84 8.66 -7.72
N GLY A 60 -8.60 8.26 -7.94
CA GLY A 60 -8.19 7.63 -9.20
C GLY A 60 -8.90 6.30 -9.43
N ALA A 61 -8.94 5.43 -8.43
CA ALA A 61 -9.53 4.11 -8.54
C ALA A 61 -11.03 4.15 -8.90
N HIS A 62 -11.76 5.15 -8.42
CA HIS A 62 -13.22 5.27 -8.55
C HIS A 62 -13.67 6.46 -9.39
N GLY A 63 -12.76 7.18 -10.08
CA GLY A 63 -13.09 8.32 -10.93
C GLY A 63 -13.73 9.50 -10.17
N GLY A 64 -13.35 9.70 -8.92
CA GLY A 64 -13.90 10.73 -8.03
C GLY A 64 -15.14 10.31 -7.24
N GLU A 65 -15.70 9.13 -7.50
CA GLU A 65 -16.88 8.60 -6.83
C GLU A 65 -16.52 7.86 -5.52
N ASP A 66 -17.55 7.63 -4.68
CA ASP A 66 -17.43 6.83 -3.46
C ASP A 66 -16.99 5.40 -3.77
N GLY A 67 -16.09 4.86 -2.94
CA GLY A 67 -15.56 3.52 -3.16
C GLY A 67 -14.55 3.08 -2.12
N VAL A 68 -14.06 1.86 -2.27
CA VAL A 68 -13.08 1.22 -1.38
C VAL A 68 -11.83 0.84 -2.14
N VAL A 69 -10.68 1.17 -1.59
CA VAL A 69 -9.38 0.69 -2.07
C VAL A 69 -8.74 -0.16 -0.96
N MET A 70 -8.24 -1.33 -1.32
CA MET A 70 -7.36 -2.14 -0.48
C MET A 70 -6.02 -2.29 -1.20
N ILE A 71 -4.94 -1.97 -0.50
CA ILE A 71 -3.59 -1.97 -1.06
C ILE A 71 -2.76 -3.00 -0.29
N THR A 72 -2.02 -3.83 -1.02
CA THR A 72 -1.04 -4.74 -0.44
C THR A 72 0.22 -4.79 -1.29
N GLY A 73 1.31 -4.33 -0.73
CA GLY A 73 2.64 -4.26 -1.30
C GLY A 73 3.67 -4.48 -0.20
N THR A 74 4.61 -3.55 -0.01
CA THR A 74 5.53 -3.57 1.14
C THR A 74 4.78 -3.41 2.46
N GLY A 75 3.77 -2.52 2.51
CA GLY A 75 2.78 -2.39 3.58
C GLY A 75 1.40 -2.88 3.14
N SER A 76 0.38 -2.75 4.01
CA SER A 76 -1.01 -3.08 3.70
C SER A 76 -2.00 -2.17 4.43
N CYS A 77 -3.05 -1.76 3.72
CA CYS A 77 -4.14 -0.97 4.28
C CYS A 77 -5.41 -1.09 3.43
N ALA A 78 -6.53 -0.63 3.98
CA ALA A 78 -7.73 -0.32 3.21
C ALA A 78 -8.18 1.11 3.50
N ALA A 79 -8.82 1.74 2.54
CA ALA A 79 -9.43 3.05 2.71
C ALA A 79 -10.77 3.11 2.00
N VAL A 80 -11.67 3.91 2.56
CA VAL A 80 -13.03 4.14 2.07
C VAL A 80 -13.18 5.62 1.80
N LEU A 81 -13.64 5.99 0.60
CA LEU A 81 -14.17 7.30 0.31
C LEU A 81 -15.69 7.20 0.38
N GLN A 82 -16.31 7.98 1.23
CA GLN A 82 -17.77 8.05 1.34
C GLN A 82 -18.21 9.47 1.73
N ASN A 83 -19.05 10.08 0.90
CA ASN A 83 -19.53 11.45 1.10
C ASN A 83 -18.36 12.44 1.33
N SER A 84 -17.35 12.40 0.49
CA SER A 84 -16.11 13.21 0.55
C SER A 84 -15.26 12.99 1.81
N LYS A 85 -15.56 11.96 2.61
CA LYS A 85 -14.79 11.62 3.80
C LYS A 85 -13.97 10.37 3.55
N VAL A 86 -12.66 10.45 3.79
CA VAL A 86 -11.76 9.29 3.77
C VAL A 86 -11.68 8.67 5.16
N THR A 87 -11.86 7.36 5.22
CA THR A 87 -11.65 6.55 6.43
C THR A 87 -10.64 5.45 6.11
N GLN A 88 -9.56 5.38 6.87
CA GLN A 88 -8.51 4.37 6.72
C GLN A 88 -8.67 3.25 7.76
N TYR A 89 -8.34 2.04 7.34
CA TYR A 89 -8.24 0.83 8.16
C TYR A 89 -6.90 0.15 7.90
N GLY A 90 -6.17 -0.20 8.96
CA GLY A 90 -4.80 -0.72 8.84
C GLY A 90 -3.80 0.35 8.39
N GLY A 91 -2.63 -0.07 7.90
CA GLY A 91 -1.59 0.86 7.46
C GLY A 91 -0.87 1.57 8.62
N TYR A 92 -0.71 0.88 9.75
CA TYR A 92 -0.05 1.41 10.95
C TYR A 92 1.46 1.18 10.94
N GLY A 93 2.00 0.78 9.79
CA GLY A 93 3.42 0.53 9.61
C GLY A 93 3.87 -0.87 10.03
N PHE A 94 5.05 -1.23 9.56
CA PHE A 94 5.60 -2.59 9.66
C PHE A 94 5.71 -3.14 11.10
N GLN A 95 6.01 -2.27 12.08
CA GLN A 95 6.22 -2.71 13.45
C GLN A 95 4.92 -3.02 14.20
N LEU A 96 3.84 -2.31 13.91
CA LEU A 96 2.58 -2.36 14.68
C LEU A 96 1.39 -2.85 13.86
N GLY A 97 1.54 -2.91 12.54
CA GLY A 97 0.47 -3.23 11.62
C GLY A 97 0.98 -3.89 10.35
N ASP A 98 0.36 -3.53 9.23
CA ASP A 98 0.70 -4.02 7.89
C ASP A 98 0.62 -5.54 7.74
N GLN A 99 -0.28 -6.21 8.48
CA GLN A 99 -0.52 -7.64 8.34
C GLN A 99 -0.88 -7.96 6.88
N ALA A 100 -0.44 -9.11 6.40
CA ALA A 100 -0.59 -9.55 5.01
C ALA A 100 0.17 -8.70 3.98
N SER A 101 1.00 -7.75 4.40
CA SER A 101 1.96 -7.09 3.51
C SER A 101 3.13 -8.00 3.17
N GLY A 102 3.91 -7.62 2.16
CA GLY A 102 5.14 -8.33 1.84
C GLY A 102 6.15 -8.32 2.98
N ALA A 103 6.25 -7.18 3.69
CA ALA A 103 7.15 -7.06 4.82
C ALA A 103 6.71 -7.97 5.98
N TRP A 104 5.42 -8.02 6.29
CA TRP A 104 4.87 -8.93 7.29
C TRP A 104 5.08 -10.39 6.91
N LEU A 105 4.81 -10.77 5.65
CA LEU A 105 5.02 -12.14 5.16
C LEU A 105 6.48 -12.58 5.31
N GLY A 106 7.43 -11.73 4.90
CA GLY A 106 8.85 -12.04 5.03
C GLY A 106 9.32 -12.11 6.47
N GLN A 107 8.80 -11.25 7.35
CA GLN A 107 9.09 -11.28 8.79
C GLN A 107 8.55 -12.58 9.43
N MET A 108 7.30 -12.95 9.13
CA MET A 108 6.71 -14.18 9.65
C MET A 108 7.45 -15.42 9.15
N ALA A 109 7.87 -15.43 7.87
CA ALA A 109 8.69 -16.50 7.32
C ALA A 109 10.05 -16.61 8.04
N ALA A 110 10.73 -15.50 8.26
CA ALA A 110 12.02 -15.49 8.98
C ALA A 110 11.86 -15.97 10.44
N ARG A 111 10.82 -15.53 11.14
CA ARG A 111 10.53 -15.99 12.51
C ARG A 111 10.24 -17.49 12.55
N GLN A 112 9.41 -17.99 11.64
CA GLN A 112 9.08 -19.40 11.57
C GLN A 112 10.30 -20.24 11.16
N ALA A 113 11.16 -19.74 10.26
CA ALA A 113 12.41 -20.39 9.87
C ALA A 113 13.35 -20.61 11.07
N LEU A 114 13.46 -19.62 11.97
CA LEU A 114 14.26 -19.78 13.21
C LEU A 114 13.68 -20.86 14.12
N LEU A 115 12.34 -20.96 14.27
CA LEU A 115 11.72 -22.04 15.04
C LEU A 115 12.01 -23.42 14.42
N VAL A 116 12.01 -23.53 13.08
CA VAL A 116 12.38 -24.78 12.39
C VAL A 116 13.86 -25.12 12.65
N ALA A 117 14.75 -24.13 12.60
CA ALA A 117 16.18 -24.33 12.87
C ALA A 117 16.47 -24.75 14.33
N ASP A 118 15.63 -24.33 15.28
CA ASP A 118 15.71 -24.72 16.70
C ASP A 118 14.96 -26.02 17.03
N GLU A 119 14.42 -26.73 16.00
CA GLU A 119 13.60 -27.94 16.16
C GLU A 119 12.33 -27.72 17.00
N LEU A 120 11.88 -26.47 17.16
CA LEU A 120 10.63 -26.07 17.84
C LEU A 120 9.43 -25.97 16.90
N GLY A 121 9.70 -25.99 15.60
CA GLY A 121 8.68 -25.93 14.54
C GLY A 121 8.30 -27.32 14.03
N HIS A 122 7.26 -27.35 13.17
CA HIS A 122 6.95 -28.55 12.39
C HIS A 122 8.01 -28.76 11.30
N ASP A 123 8.08 -29.98 10.77
CA ASP A 123 8.87 -30.27 9.60
C ASP A 123 8.48 -29.32 8.44
N SER A 124 9.44 -28.53 7.97
CA SER A 124 9.20 -27.44 7.03
C SER A 124 10.48 -27.08 6.28
N LEU A 125 10.34 -26.68 5.03
CA LEU A 125 11.44 -26.19 4.21
C LEU A 125 11.79 -24.71 4.49
N LEU A 126 11.06 -24.04 5.38
CA LEU A 126 11.23 -22.59 5.63
C LEU A 126 12.66 -22.22 6.02
N TRP A 127 13.34 -23.01 6.88
CA TRP A 127 14.73 -22.70 7.22
C TRP A 127 15.64 -22.76 5.99
N GLN A 128 15.51 -23.80 5.19
CA GLN A 128 16.31 -23.96 3.98
C GLN A 128 16.08 -22.81 3.00
N GLU A 129 14.83 -22.48 2.74
CA GLU A 129 14.42 -21.43 1.78
C GLU A 129 14.82 -20.03 2.23
N VAL A 130 14.59 -19.70 3.50
CA VAL A 130 14.94 -18.38 4.08
C VAL A 130 16.45 -18.22 4.17
N SER A 131 17.17 -19.23 4.66
CA SER A 131 18.63 -19.18 4.78
C SER A 131 19.32 -19.03 3.42
N GLN A 132 18.83 -19.74 2.42
CA GLN A 132 19.32 -19.60 1.04
C GLN A 132 19.02 -18.22 0.47
N PHE A 133 17.79 -17.71 0.64
CA PHE A 133 17.38 -16.41 0.11
C PHE A 133 18.19 -15.25 0.70
N TYR A 134 18.44 -15.25 1.99
CA TYR A 134 19.22 -14.21 2.67
C TYR A 134 20.72 -14.49 2.70
N ASN A 135 21.16 -15.60 2.08
CA ASN A 135 22.57 -16.02 2.03
C ASN A 135 23.21 -16.12 3.43
N CYS A 136 22.56 -16.83 4.32
CA CYS A 136 23.06 -17.14 5.66
C CYS A 136 23.03 -18.65 5.91
N SER A 137 23.95 -19.16 6.73
CA SER A 137 24.06 -20.60 7.02
C SER A 137 23.73 -20.95 8.47
N THR A 138 23.49 -19.95 9.30
CA THR A 138 23.21 -20.12 10.75
C THR A 138 22.08 -19.21 11.19
N PRO A 139 21.33 -19.58 12.25
CA PRO A 139 20.32 -18.71 12.85
C PRO A 139 20.87 -17.33 13.25
N SER A 140 22.04 -17.26 13.84
CA SER A 140 22.71 -16.00 14.18
C SER A 140 23.02 -15.14 12.94
N GLY A 141 23.47 -15.76 11.84
CA GLY A 141 23.70 -15.05 10.59
C GLY A 141 22.41 -14.48 9.99
N LEU A 142 21.26 -15.16 10.11
CA LEU A 142 19.97 -14.63 9.72
C LEU A 142 19.58 -13.42 10.60
N VAL A 143 19.80 -13.51 11.90
CA VAL A 143 19.53 -12.39 12.82
C VAL A 143 20.39 -11.19 12.49
N GLU A 144 21.70 -11.35 12.28
CA GLU A 144 22.59 -10.26 11.87
C GLU A 144 22.16 -9.61 10.56
N ARG A 145 21.74 -10.41 9.59
CA ARG A 145 21.27 -9.96 8.26
C ARG A 145 19.98 -9.14 8.34
N LEU A 146 19.06 -9.48 9.25
CA LEU A 146 17.71 -8.90 9.33
C LEU A 146 17.49 -7.95 10.51
N ASN A 147 18.40 -7.85 11.47
CA ASN A 147 18.22 -7.08 12.71
C ASN A 147 17.82 -5.61 12.49
N ASN A 148 18.40 -4.95 11.48
CA ASN A 148 18.08 -3.57 11.12
C ASN A 148 17.57 -3.46 9.66
N ALA A 149 17.02 -4.57 9.11
CA ALA A 149 16.54 -4.59 7.76
C ALA A 149 15.29 -3.72 7.60
N LEU A 150 15.24 -2.99 6.51
CA LEU A 150 14.07 -2.19 6.16
C LEU A 150 12.90 -3.09 5.73
N PRO A 151 11.65 -2.65 5.87
CA PRO A 151 10.47 -3.43 5.49
C PRO A 151 10.55 -4.01 4.06
N GLY A 152 11.12 -3.26 3.12
CA GLY A 152 11.32 -3.71 1.74
C GLY A 152 12.22 -4.95 1.61
N GLU A 153 13.19 -5.15 2.51
CA GLU A 153 14.05 -6.34 2.49
C GLU A 153 13.28 -7.61 2.87
N PHE A 154 12.41 -7.50 3.86
CA PHE A 154 11.50 -8.59 4.20
C PHE A 154 10.50 -8.86 3.07
N ALA A 155 9.93 -7.80 2.48
CA ALA A 155 8.95 -7.93 1.41
C ALA A 155 9.45 -8.70 0.18
N ARG A 156 10.74 -8.69 -0.07
CA ARG A 156 11.36 -9.44 -1.19
C ARG A 156 11.16 -10.96 -1.09
N PHE A 157 10.95 -11.50 0.11
CA PHE A 157 10.72 -12.94 0.29
C PHE A 157 9.26 -13.34 0.01
N ALA A 158 8.32 -12.42 0.03
CA ALA A 158 6.89 -12.72 -0.09
C ALA A 158 6.52 -13.57 -1.33
N PRO A 159 7.03 -13.32 -2.54
CA PRO A 159 6.74 -14.19 -3.69
C PRO A 159 7.17 -15.63 -3.46
N ARG A 160 8.34 -15.85 -2.84
CA ARG A 160 8.86 -17.18 -2.54
C ARG A 160 8.00 -17.89 -1.50
N LEU A 161 7.49 -17.15 -0.51
CA LEU A 161 6.58 -17.70 0.51
C LEU A 161 5.27 -18.21 -0.12
N PHE A 162 4.68 -17.49 -1.08
CA PHE A 162 3.49 -17.95 -1.79
C PHE A 162 3.72 -19.24 -2.58
N GLU A 163 4.90 -19.38 -3.19
CA GLU A 163 5.25 -20.61 -3.89
C GLU A 163 5.43 -21.77 -2.89
N LEU A 164 6.17 -21.55 -1.82
CA LEU A 164 6.40 -22.53 -0.77
C LEU A 164 5.10 -23.01 -0.11
N ALA A 165 4.14 -22.10 0.08
CA ALA A 165 2.86 -22.40 0.71
C ALA A 165 1.99 -23.43 -0.05
N LYS A 166 2.36 -23.82 -1.27
CA LYS A 166 1.67 -24.85 -2.03
C LYS A 166 1.94 -26.24 -1.47
N ASP A 167 3.14 -26.46 -0.92
CA ASP A 167 3.65 -27.78 -0.53
C ASP A 167 4.16 -27.83 0.92
N ASP A 168 4.21 -26.69 1.62
CA ASP A 168 4.72 -26.54 2.98
C ASP A 168 3.63 -26.03 3.93
N ALA A 169 3.32 -26.79 4.96
CA ALA A 169 2.23 -26.50 5.89
C ALA A 169 2.49 -25.23 6.73
N ALA A 170 3.73 -24.96 7.12
CA ALA A 170 4.07 -23.79 7.91
C ALA A 170 3.96 -22.50 7.07
N ALA A 171 4.45 -22.54 5.83
CA ALA A 171 4.28 -21.45 4.88
C ALA A 171 2.79 -21.20 4.56
N ALA A 172 2.02 -22.28 4.36
CA ALA A 172 0.57 -22.22 4.12
C ALA A 172 -0.17 -21.60 5.30
N ALA A 173 0.24 -21.86 6.53
CA ALA A 173 -0.35 -21.27 7.73
C ALA A 173 -0.15 -19.74 7.77
N ILE A 174 1.04 -19.25 7.42
CA ILE A 174 1.33 -17.81 7.34
C ILE A 174 0.45 -17.14 6.28
N VAL A 175 0.36 -17.73 5.08
CA VAL A 175 -0.49 -17.21 4.01
C VAL A 175 -1.96 -17.22 4.41
N LYS A 176 -2.43 -18.28 5.09
CA LYS A 176 -3.82 -18.38 5.59
C LYS A 176 -4.13 -17.30 6.63
N GLU A 177 -3.21 -17.01 7.54
CA GLU A 177 -3.35 -15.95 8.54
C GLU A 177 -3.48 -14.56 7.86
N GLY A 178 -2.58 -14.25 6.92
CA GLY A 178 -2.64 -13.02 6.15
C GLY A 178 -3.92 -12.88 5.34
N ALA A 179 -4.39 -13.97 4.72
CA ALA A 179 -5.66 -13.99 4.00
C ALA A 179 -6.86 -13.71 4.92
N GLY A 180 -6.85 -14.28 6.13
CA GLY A 180 -7.84 -14.00 7.17
C GLY A 180 -7.93 -12.51 7.46
N TYR A 181 -6.79 -11.86 7.73
CA TYR A 181 -6.72 -10.43 7.97
C TYR A 181 -7.26 -9.60 6.80
N LEU A 182 -6.85 -9.90 5.55
CA LEU A 182 -7.34 -9.17 4.38
C LEU A 182 -8.85 -9.30 4.19
N ASN A 183 -9.42 -10.48 4.46
CA ASN A 183 -10.87 -10.68 4.39
C ASN A 183 -11.61 -9.87 5.46
N GLU A 184 -11.11 -9.82 6.69
CA GLU A 184 -11.69 -9.00 7.76
C GLU A 184 -11.58 -7.51 7.43
N LEU A 185 -10.41 -7.07 6.94
CA LEU A 185 -10.16 -5.70 6.52
C LEU A 185 -11.11 -5.26 5.40
N ALA A 186 -11.27 -6.09 4.37
CA ALA A 186 -12.20 -5.84 3.26
C ALA A 186 -13.66 -5.80 3.74
N ASN A 187 -14.07 -6.77 4.58
CA ASN A 187 -15.41 -6.80 5.14
C ASN A 187 -15.70 -5.56 5.99
N ARG A 188 -14.73 -5.10 6.77
CA ARG A 188 -14.87 -3.87 7.57
C ARG A 188 -15.00 -2.63 6.69
N ALA A 189 -14.21 -2.52 5.64
CA ALA A 189 -14.25 -1.41 4.71
C ALA A 189 -15.54 -1.38 3.87
N LEU A 190 -16.09 -2.54 3.53
CA LEU A 190 -17.31 -2.69 2.73
C LEU A 190 -18.60 -2.72 3.55
N ILE A 191 -18.52 -2.59 4.89
CA ILE A 191 -19.68 -2.75 5.76
C ILE A 191 -20.80 -1.75 5.42
N ASN A 192 -22.03 -2.26 5.35
CA ASN A 192 -23.23 -1.48 5.07
C ASN A 192 -23.19 -0.68 3.75
N SER A 193 -22.38 -1.11 2.78
CA SER A 193 -22.25 -0.44 1.49
C SER A 193 -22.40 -1.39 0.31
N ASN A 194 -22.81 -0.83 -0.84
CA ASN A 194 -22.77 -1.51 -2.14
C ASN A 194 -21.57 -1.06 -2.98
N MET A 195 -20.60 -0.38 -2.37
CA MET A 195 -19.41 0.14 -3.06
C MET A 195 -18.56 -0.97 -3.66
N ASN A 196 -17.90 -0.66 -4.76
CA ASN A 196 -16.90 -1.54 -5.35
C ASN A 196 -15.60 -1.48 -4.54
N LEU A 197 -14.83 -2.57 -4.59
CA LEU A 197 -13.50 -2.68 -4.03
C LEU A 197 -12.47 -2.67 -5.16
N VAL A 198 -11.52 -1.77 -5.13
CA VAL A 198 -10.31 -1.87 -5.94
C VAL A 198 -9.22 -2.49 -5.07
N PHE A 199 -8.69 -3.62 -5.51
CA PHE A 199 -7.60 -4.31 -4.83
C PHE A 199 -6.31 -4.18 -5.63
N SER A 200 -5.32 -3.47 -5.08
CA SER A 200 -4.11 -3.05 -5.77
C SER A 200 -2.84 -3.30 -4.97
N GLY A 201 -1.70 -2.96 -5.56
CA GLY A 201 -0.37 -3.20 -5.00
C GLY A 201 0.28 -4.47 -5.53
N GLY A 202 1.59 -4.60 -5.29
CA GLY A 202 2.42 -5.65 -5.88
C GLY A 202 2.03 -7.09 -5.52
N LEU A 203 1.30 -7.28 -4.41
CA LEU A 203 0.84 -8.60 -3.96
C LEU A 203 -0.64 -8.87 -4.23
N ALA A 204 -1.38 -7.90 -4.78
CA ALA A 204 -2.83 -8.05 -4.98
C ALA A 204 -3.19 -9.29 -5.80
N THR A 205 -2.44 -9.57 -6.87
CA THR A 205 -2.66 -10.76 -7.72
C THR A 205 -2.39 -12.05 -6.96
N ALA A 206 -1.33 -12.11 -6.15
CA ALA A 206 -0.98 -13.29 -5.37
C ALA A 206 -2.01 -13.60 -4.29
N TRP A 207 -2.61 -12.58 -3.68
CA TRP A 207 -3.64 -12.73 -2.66
C TRP A 207 -5.02 -13.12 -3.20
N ARG A 208 -5.34 -12.81 -4.45
CA ARG A 208 -6.67 -13.03 -5.03
C ARG A 208 -7.26 -14.43 -4.80
N PRO A 209 -6.48 -15.54 -4.97
CA PRO A 209 -7.00 -16.90 -4.75
C PRO A 209 -7.40 -17.20 -3.30
N TYR A 210 -6.89 -16.42 -2.34
CA TYR A 210 -7.09 -16.62 -0.91
C TYR A 210 -8.21 -15.77 -0.31
N LEU A 211 -8.77 -14.84 -1.12
CA LEU A 211 -9.88 -14.00 -0.66
C LEU A 211 -11.20 -14.78 -0.67
N ALA A 212 -12.06 -14.46 0.31
CA ALA A 212 -13.41 -14.98 0.36
C ALA A 212 -14.20 -14.63 -0.90
N LYS A 213 -15.05 -15.53 -1.39
CA LYS A 213 -15.85 -15.33 -2.61
C LYS A 213 -16.68 -14.05 -2.57
N SER A 214 -17.22 -13.69 -1.40
CA SER A 214 -17.96 -12.45 -1.18
C SER A 214 -17.12 -11.19 -1.40
N VAL A 215 -15.86 -11.19 -0.96
CA VAL A 215 -14.90 -10.10 -1.16
C VAL A 215 -14.46 -10.06 -2.63
N ALA A 216 -14.06 -11.21 -3.17
CA ALA A 216 -13.59 -11.33 -4.55
C ALA A 216 -14.63 -10.85 -5.59
N ALA A 217 -15.92 -11.09 -5.33
CA ALA A 217 -17.03 -10.64 -6.19
C ALA A 217 -17.18 -9.10 -6.25
N ARG A 218 -16.68 -8.39 -5.24
CA ARG A 218 -16.74 -6.92 -5.16
C ARG A 218 -15.54 -6.25 -5.85
N ILE A 219 -14.50 -7.02 -6.20
CA ILE A 219 -13.28 -6.47 -6.80
C ILE A 219 -13.53 -6.05 -8.24
N LYS A 220 -13.25 -4.78 -8.52
CA LYS A 220 -13.25 -4.17 -9.84
C LYS A 220 -11.88 -3.63 -10.20
N PRO A 221 -11.55 -3.49 -11.47
CA PRO A 221 -10.34 -2.79 -11.89
C PRO A 221 -10.44 -1.31 -11.49
N ALA A 222 -9.30 -0.67 -11.19
CA ALA A 222 -9.23 0.77 -11.04
C ALA A 222 -9.57 1.45 -12.38
N LEU A 223 -10.29 2.58 -12.33
CA LEU A 223 -10.56 3.40 -13.50
C LEU A 223 -9.31 4.15 -13.94
N HIS A 224 -8.57 4.71 -12.98
CA HIS A 224 -7.37 5.49 -13.19
C HIS A 224 -6.34 5.21 -12.08
N GLY A 225 -5.10 5.68 -12.28
CA GLY A 225 -4.06 5.66 -11.26
C GLY A 225 -4.19 6.78 -10.22
N PRO A 226 -3.37 6.74 -9.14
CA PRO A 226 -3.37 7.79 -8.11
C PRO A 226 -3.00 9.18 -8.63
N GLU A 227 -2.19 9.27 -9.69
CA GLU A 227 -1.82 10.50 -10.37
C GLU A 227 -3.04 11.22 -10.96
N TRP A 228 -3.99 10.48 -11.51
CA TRP A 228 -5.25 11.03 -11.98
C TRP A 228 -6.06 11.59 -10.80
N GLY A 229 -6.10 10.89 -9.67
CA GLY A 229 -6.75 11.37 -8.45
C GLY A 229 -6.14 12.67 -7.93
N ALA A 230 -4.82 12.84 -8.06
CA ALA A 230 -4.16 14.10 -7.73
C ALA A 230 -4.58 15.23 -8.69
N VAL A 231 -4.61 14.98 -10.00
CA VAL A 231 -5.11 15.96 -11.00
C VAL A 231 -6.56 16.32 -10.73
N TYR A 232 -7.41 15.36 -10.38
CA TYR A 232 -8.80 15.58 -10.02
C TYR A 232 -8.93 16.56 -8.84
N LEU A 233 -8.11 16.42 -7.78
CA LEU A 233 -8.09 17.35 -6.65
C LEU A 233 -7.68 18.76 -7.07
N ALA A 234 -6.67 18.90 -7.94
CA ALA A 234 -6.25 20.19 -8.45
C ALA A 234 -7.38 20.87 -9.26
N GLN A 235 -8.12 20.11 -10.07
CA GLN A 235 -9.26 20.62 -10.83
C GLN A 235 -10.42 21.08 -9.93
N GLN A 236 -10.73 20.34 -8.86
CA GLN A 236 -11.76 20.74 -7.89
C GLN A 236 -11.44 22.08 -7.23
N GLN A 237 -10.16 22.33 -6.96
CA GLN A 237 -9.72 23.59 -6.38
C GLN A 237 -9.95 24.76 -7.34
N LEU A 238 -9.61 24.62 -8.60
CA LEU A 238 -9.86 25.65 -9.63
C LEU A 238 -11.35 26.03 -9.72
N THR A 239 -12.23 25.02 -9.69
CA THR A 239 -13.68 25.27 -9.80
C THR A 239 -14.29 25.92 -8.54
N SER A 240 -13.69 25.74 -7.37
CA SER A 240 -14.17 26.35 -6.12
C SER A 240 -13.84 27.85 -6.04
N VAL A 241 -12.76 28.27 -6.69
CA VAL A 241 -12.36 29.69 -6.75
C VAL A 241 -13.30 30.49 -7.66
N ASP A 242 -13.72 29.94 -8.79
CA ASP A 242 -14.62 30.61 -9.76
C ASP A 242 -16.05 30.84 -9.23
N THR A 243 -16.49 30.10 -8.20
CA THR A 243 -17.83 30.23 -7.61
C THR A 243 -17.90 31.24 -6.45
N SER A 244 -16.76 31.86 -6.09
CA SER A 244 -16.64 32.82 -4.96
C SER A 244 -16.55 34.27 -5.39
N VAL A 245 -16.89 34.61 -6.66
CA VAL A 245 -16.91 35.97 -7.21
C VAL A 245 -18.32 36.47 -7.39
#